data_8dead7bb525126643604efbd50bde919
#
_entry.id   8dead7bb525126643604efbd50bde919
#
_cell.length_a   1.000
_cell.length_b   1.000
_cell.length_c   1.000
_cell.angle_alpha   90.00
_cell.angle_beta   90.00
_cell.angle_gamma   90.00
#
_symmetry.space_group_name_H-M   'P 1'
#
loop_
_entity.id
_entity.type
_entity.pdbx_description
1 polymer ?
#
loop_
_entity_poly.entity_id
_entity_poly.type
_entity_poly.pdbx_seq_one_letter_code
_entity_poly.pdbx_strand_id
1 'polypeptide(L)'
;MKSSKTSVLLDSNILLDVFLKRTPFFKDSYDVFNLCLSKKIHGIIAAHSNTNLWYILRKDSTDPERREIINTLLECFEIAEINKTIIQNAINRNNFSDFEDCLQDECAKTYKADYIITRDKDDFTTSLIPTLFPTEFLNNFV
;
A
#
# COMPACT_ATOMS: atom_id res chain seq x y z
N MET A 1 3.44 5.17 -23.93
CA MET A 1 2.96 6.48 -23.47
C MET A 1 2.71 6.44 -21.96
N LYS A 2 3.15 7.44 -21.25
CA LYS A 2 2.98 7.49 -19.80
C LYS A 2 1.49 7.68 -19.45
N SER A 3 1.00 6.90 -18.51
CA SER A 3 -0.35 7.08 -18.00
C SER A 3 -0.47 8.44 -17.32
N SER A 4 -1.60 9.12 -17.54
CA SER A 4 -1.91 10.37 -16.84
C SER A 4 -2.48 10.13 -15.43
N LYS A 5 -2.74 8.87 -15.07
CA LYS A 5 -3.28 8.54 -13.75
C LYS A 5 -2.24 8.73 -12.66
N THR A 6 -2.69 9.27 -11.55
CA THR A 6 -1.87 9.32 -10.34
C THR A 6 -1.62 7.90 -9.84
N SER A 7 -0.37 7.60 -9.50
CA SER A 7 0.04 6.30 -8.97
C SER A 7 0.29 6.41 -7.47
N VAL A 8 -0.29 5.50 -6.71
CA VAL A 8 -0.10 5.48 -5.25
C VAL A 8 0.26 4.07 -4.79
N LEU A 9 1.17 3.99 -3.84
CA LEU A 9 1.42 2.74 -3.12
C LEU A 9 0.66 2.81 -1.80
N LEU A 10 -0.17 1.82 -1.53
CA LEU A 10 -0.91 1.73 -0.27
C LEU A 10 -0.10 0.92 0.73
N ASP A 11 0.18 1.53 1.89
CA ASP A 11 0.76 0.83 3.03
C ASP A 11 -0.20 -0.27 3.49
N SER A 12 0.36 -1.36 4.03
CA SER A 12 -0.43 -2.52 4.48
C SER A 12 -1.54 -2.14 5.46
N ASN A 13 -1.33 -1.13 6.30
CA ASN A 13 -2.33 -0.67 7.27
C ASN A 13 -3.58 -0.11 6.58
N ILE A 14 -3.43 0.51 5.42
CA ILE A 14 -4.59 1.00 4.67
C ILE A 14 -5.48 -0.18 4.25
N LEU A 15 -4.86 -1.24 3.74
CA LEU A 15 -5.60 -2.44 3.35
C LEU A 15 -6.28 -3.09 4.56
N LEU A 16 -5.57 -3.18 5.68
CA LEU A 16 -6.13 -3.74 6.91
C LEU A 16 -7.29 -2.91 7.44
N ASP A 17 -7.22 -1.59 7.34
CA ASP A 17 -8.32 -0.73 7.73
C ASP A 17 -9.60 -1.05 6.95
N VAL A 18 -9.43 -1.35 5.66
CA VAL A 18 -10.56 -1.66 4.78
C VAL A 18 -11.16 -3.02 5.16
N PHE A 19 -10.33 -4.06 5.23
CA PHE A 19 -10.85 -5.42 5.41
C PHE A 19 -11.24 -5.74 6.84
N LEU A 20 -10.66 -5.07 7.83
CA LEU A 20 -11.05 -5.20 9.23
C LEU A 20 -12.03 -4.12 9.68
N LYS A 21 -12.39 -3.21 8.80
CA LYS A 21 -13.32 -2.11 9.07
C LYS A 21 -12.93 -1.33 10.32
N ARG A 22 -11.66 -0.96 10.41
CA ARG A 22 -11.10 -0.28 11.58
C ARG A 22 -11.59 1.16 11.68
N THR A 23 -12.42 1.47 12.66
CA THR A 23 -12.82 2.85 12.94
C THR A 23 -11.76 3.53 13.80
N PRO A 24 -11.52 4.82 13.64
CA PRO A 24 -12.18 5.78 12.71
C PRO A 24 -11.56 5.82 11.32
N PHE A 25 -10.62 4.95 10.99
CA PHE A 25 -9.82 5.02 9.76
C PHE A 25 -10.50 4.46 8.52
N PHE A 26 -11.50 3.58 8.74
CA PHE A 26 -12.09 2.81 7.65
C PHE A 26 -12.58 3.67 6.48
N LYS A 27 -13.31 4.76 6.77
CA LYS A 27 -13.94 5.53 5.72
C LYS A 27 -12.92 6.12 4.74
N ASP A 28 -11.90 6.77 5.25
CA ASP A 28 -10.92 7.43 4.40
C ASP A 28 -10.04 6.42 3.66
N SER A 29 -9.64 5.36 4.36
CA SER A 29 -8.88 4.27 3.75
C SER A 29 -9.69 3.58 2.66
N TYR A 30 -10.98 3.35 2.91
CA TYR A 30 -11.88 2.75 1.92
C TYR A 30 -12.06 3.64 0.70
N ASP A 31 -12.20 4.95 0.90
CA ASP A 31 -12.38 5.88 -0.22
C ASP A 31 -11.17 5.87 -1.15
N VAL A 32 -9.95 5.85 -0.59
CA VAL A 32 -8.73 5.72 -1.40
C VAL A 32 -8.71 4.37 -2.10
N PHE A 33 -8.99 3.30 -1.35
CA PHE A 33 -9.03 1.94 -1.89
C PHE A 33 -10.01 1.84 -3.07
N ASN A 34 -11.17 2.44 -2.92
CA ASN A 34 -12.20 2.42 -3.96
C ASN A 34 -11.78 3.17 -5.23
N LEU A 35 -10.99 4.23 -5.09
CA LEU A 35 -10.42 4.90 -6.26
C LEU A 35 -9.49 3.97 -7.04
N CYS A 36 -8.77 3.12 -6.32
CA CYS A 36 -7.92 2.10 -6.95
C CYS A 36 -8.77 1.02 -7.62
N LEU A 37 -9.82 0.52 -6.95
CA LEU A 37 -10.70 -0.50 -7.51
C LEU A 37 -11.38 -0.02 -8.79
N SER A 38 -11.82 1.23 -8.81
CA SER A 38 -12.51 1.83 -9.96
C SER A 38 -11.52 2.31 -11.03
N LYS A 39 -10.23 2.15 -10.77
CA LYS A 39 -9.14 2.52 -11.69
C LYS A 39 -9.10 4.00 -12.03
N LYS A 40 -9.61 4.84 -11.15
CA LYS A 40 -9.47 6.29 -11.26
C LYS A 40 -8.05 6.73 -10.92
N ILE A 41 -7.38 5.97 -10.05
CA ILE A 41 -5.96 6.11 -9.78
C ILE A 41 -5.31 4.73 -9.98
N HIS A 42 -3.99 4.73 -10.19
CA HIS A 42 -3.23 3.51 -10.31
C HIS A 42 -2.73 3.07 -8.94
N GLY A 43 -3.30 1.99 -8.41
CA GLY A 43 -2.91 1.46 -7.11
C GLY A 43 -1.77 0.45 -7.21
N ILE A 44 -0.82 0.56 -6.32
CA ILE A 44 0.31 -0.35 -6.20
C ILE A 44 0.33 -0.87 -4.77
N ILE A 45 0.55 -2.17 -4.60
CA ILE A 45 0.81 -2.76 -3.29
C ILE A 45 2.06 -3.61 -3.36
N ALA A 46 2.83 -3.61 -2.29
CA ALA A 46 4.03 -4.45 -2.21
C ALA A 46 3.64 -5.92 -2.11
N ALA A 47 4.43 -6.79 -2.72
CA ALA A 47 4.15 -8.22 -2.72
C ALA A 47 3.96 -8.78 -1.32
N HIS A 48 4.78 -8.37 -0.36
CA HIS A 48 4.70 -8.88 1.01
C HIS A 48 3.46 -8.42 1.77
N SER A 49 2.79 -7.36 1.31
CA SER A 49 1.52 -6.93 1.90
C SER A 49 0.45 -8.01 1.78
N ASN A 50 0.51 -8.80 0.71
CA ASN A 50 -0.44 -9.91 0.52
C ASN A 50 -0.29 -10.99 1.58
N THR A 51 0.94 -11.36 1.91
CA THR A 51 1.19 -12.36 2.95
C THR A 51 0.86 -11.84 4.34
N ASN A 52 1.17 -10.58 4.60
CA ASN A 52 0.80 -9.93 5.86
C ASN A 52 -0.71 -9.90 6.05
N LEU A 53 -1.43 -9.53 4.99
CA LEU A 53 -2.88 -9.47 5.01
C LEU A 53 -3.48 -10.85 5.27
N TRP A 54 -3.00 -11.86 4.56
CA TRP A 54 -3.44 -13.26 4.75
C TRP A 54 -3.29 -13.69 6.20
N TYR A 55 -2.11 -13.44 6.77
CA TYR A 55 -1.81 -13.83 8.13
C TYR A 55 -2.71 -13.14 9.15
N ILE A 56 -2.84 -11.82 9.03
CA ILE A 56 -3.59 -11.03 10.00
C ILE A 56 -5.09 -11.34 9.92
N LEU A 57 -5.62 -11.53 8.72
CA LEU A 57 -7.05 -11.79 8.51
C LEU A 57 -7.48 -13.21 8.90
N ARG A 58 -6.55 -14.11 9.21
CA ARG A 58 -6.89 -15.51 9.48
C ARG A 58 -7.85 -15.70 10.65
N LYS A 59 -7.85 -14.79 11.61
CA LYS A 59 -8.73 -14.86 12.77
C LYS A 59 -10.16 -14.47 12.48
N ASP A 60 -10.36 -13.64 11.46
CA ASP A 60 -11.64 -13.02 11.16
C ASP A 60 -12.25 -13.50 9.86
N SER A 61 -11.63 -14.46 9.19
CA SER A 61 -12.07 -14.90 7.88
C SER A 61 -11.73 -16.36 7.62
N THR A 62 -12.47 -16.95 6.67
CA THR A 62 -12.19 -18.31 6.19
C THR A 62 -11.15 -18.27 5.08
N ASP A 63 -10.58 -19.45 4.76
CA ASP A 63 -9.65 -19.59 3.64
C ASP A 63 -10.27 -19.12 2.31
N PRO A 64 -11.49 -19.54 1.94
CA PRO A 64 -12.10 -19.05 0.71
C PRO A 64 -12.29 -17.52 0.68
N GLU A 65 -12.65 -16.92 1.80
CA GLU A 65 -12.80 -15.46 1.89
C GLU A 65 -11.47 -14.75 1.64
N ARG A 66 -10.39 -15.24 2.23
CA ARG A 66 -9.06 -14.65 2.03
C ARG A 66 -8.57 -14.80 0.58
N ARG A 67 -8.86 -15.94 -0.04
CA ARG A 67 -8.51 -16.14 -1.46
C ARG A 67 -9.22 -15.15 -2.35
N GLU A 68 -10.48 -14.88 -2.07
CA GLU A 68 -11.24 -13.89 -2.82
C GLU A 68 -10.66 -12.49 -2.65
N ILE A 69 -10.28 -12.12 -1.42
CA ILE A 69 -9.63 -10.84 -1.16
C ILE A 69 -8.35 -10.70 -1.97
N ILE A 70 -7.47 -11.69 -1.91
CA ILE A 70 -6.20 -11.65 -2.65
C ILE A 70 -6.46 -11.58 -4.16
N ASN A 71 -7.41 -12.35 -4.68
CA ASN A 71 -7.74 -12.29 -6.11
C ASN A 71 -8.20 -10.89 -6.52
N THR A 72 -9.00 -10.24 -5.70
CA THR A 72 -9.43 -8.87 -5.97
C THR A 72 -8.24 -7.91 -6.03
N LEU A 73 -7.30 -8.06 -5.09
CA LEU A 73 -6.10 -7.23 -5.09
C LEU A 73 -5.25 -7.45 -6.35
N LEU A 74 -5.12 -8.70 -6.78
CA LEU A 74 -4.36 -9.03 -7.98
C LEU A 74 -5.00 -8.44 -9.24
N GLU A 75 -6.32 -8.35 -9.29
CA GLU A 75 -7.02 -7.77 -10.43
C GLU A 75 -6.95 -6.25 -10.49
N CYS A 76 -6.97 -5.60 -9.34
CA CYS A 76 -7.16 -4.16 -9.27
C CYS A 76 -5.88 -3.37 -9.01
N PHE A 77 -4.84 -4.03 -8.52
CA PHE A 77 -3.58 -3.37 -8.16
C PHE A 77 -2.41 -3.94 -8.93
N GLU A 78 -1.42 -3.09 -9.15
CA GLU A 78 -0.10 -3.56 -9.56
C GLU A 78 0.60 -4.10 -8.32
N ILE A 79 1.18 -5.29 -8.44
CA ILE A 79 1.91 -5.92 -7.33
C ILE A 79 3.39 -5.61 -7.51
N ALA A 80 3.96 -4.85 -6.59
CA ALA A 80 5.38 -4.53 -6.62
C ALA A 80 6.18 -5.75 -6.17
N GLU A 81 6.89 -6.35 -7.10
CA GLU A 81 7.72 -7.53 -6.82
C GLU A 81 8.90 -7.15 -5.94
N ILE A 82 9.22 -8.03 -5.00
CA ILE A 82 10.36 -7.84 -4.11
C ILE A 82 11.42 -8.85 -4.51
N ASN A 83 12.45 -8.35 -5.16
CA ASN A 83 13.56 -9.16 -5.61
C ASN A 83 14.81 -8.90 -4.75
N LYS A 84 15.90 -9.59 -5.08
CA LYS A 84 17.16 -9.45 -4.35
C LYS A 84 17.64 -8.00 -4.31
N THR A 85 17.53 -7.28 -5.42
CA THR A 85 18.00 -5.89 -5.50
C THR A 85 17.22 -4.99 -4.55
N ILE A 86 15.91 -5.13 -4.49
CA ILE A 86 15.08 -4.34 -3.59
C ILE A 86 15.44 -4.64 -2.13
N ILE A 87 15.59 -5.90 -1.78
CA ILE A 87 15.98 -6.30 -0.42
C ILE A 87 17.34 -5.72 -0.07
N GLN A 88 18.30 -5.81 -0.99
CA GLN A 88 19.63 -5.31 -0.77
C GLN A 88 19.65 -3.79 -0.60
N ASN A 89 18.89 -3.08 -1.42
CA ASN A 89 18.79 -1.63 -1.28
C ASN A 89 18.15 -1.24 0.06
N ALA A 90 17.13 -1.96 0.48
CA ALA A 90 16.47 -1.70 1.76
C ALA A 90 17.42 -1.94 2.95
N ILE A 91 18.13 -3.07 2.94
CA ILE A 91 19.01 -3.41 4.06
C ILE A 91 20.19 -2.45 4.18
N ASN A 92 20.58 -1.81 3.09
CA ASN A 92 21.68 -0.85 3.09
C ASN A 92 21.24 0.56 3.54
N ARG A 93 19.96 0.79 3.68
CA ARG A 93 19.43 2.06 4.20
C ARG A 93 19.32 1.97 5.71
N ASN A 94 20.11 2.79 6.40
CA ASN A 94 20.11 2.79 7.87
C ASN A 94 19.27 3.93 8.47
N ASN A 95 18.54 4.64 7.64
CA ASN A 95 17.73 5.77 8.05
C ASN A 95 16.23 5.42 8.22
N PHE A 96 15.88 4.14 8.16
CA PHE A 96 14.55 3.63 8.46
C PHE A 96 14.61 2.81 9.74
N SER A 97 13.62 2.97 10.60
CA SER A 97 13.53 2.19 11.83
C SER A 97 12.90 0.81 11.62
N ASP A 98 12.09 0.67 10.58
CA ASP A 98 11.35 -0.57 10.28
C ASP A 98 11.71 -1.07 8.88
N PHE A 99 12.18 -2.31 8.81
CA PHE A 99 12.62 -2.91 7.55
C PHE A 99 11.46 -3.10 6.56
N GLU A 100 10.28 -3.47 7.06
CA GLU A 100 9.11 -3.67 6.21
C GLU A 100 8.69 -2.35 5.56
N ASP A 101 8.70 -1.25 6.32
CA ASP A 101 8.38 0.08 5.78
C ASP A 101 9.43 0.50 4.75
N CYS A 102 10.69 0.16 5.01
CA CYS A 102 11.76 0.44 4.06
C CYS A 102 11.57 -0.32 2.75
N LEU A 103 11.13 -1.58 2.82
CA LEU A 103 10.79 -2.36 1.62
C LEU A 103 9.65 -1.69 0.84
N GLN A 104 8.65 -1.18 1.52
CA GLN A 104 7.56 -0.47 0.87
C GLN A 104 8.06 0.78 0.16
N ASP A 105 8.96 1.52 0.79
CA ASP A 105 9.55 2.71 0.20
C ASP A 105 10.34 2.37 -1.06
N GLU A 106 11.15 1.30 -1.01
CA GLU A 106 11.90 0.84 -2.18
C GLU A 106 10.97 0.39 -3.31
N CYS A 107 9.87 -0.26 -2.98
CA CYS A 107 8.86 -0.64 -3.97
C CYS A 107 8.22 0.60 -4.61
N ALA A 108 7.86 1.59 -3.81
CA ALA A 108 7.26 2.82 -4.31
C ALA A 108 8.20 3.55 -5.27
N LYS A 109 9.48 3.61 -4.91
CA LYS A 109 10.51 4.22 -5.76
C LYS A 109 10.66 3.46 -7.07
N THR A 110 10.81 2.14 -6.99
CA THR A 110 11.05 1.29 -8.17
C THR A 110 9.88 1.31 -9.13
N TYR A 111 8.67 1.30 -8.61
CA TYR A 111 7.44 1.30 -9.40
C TYR A 111 6.93 2.71 -9.73
N LYS A 112 7.72 3.73 -9.36
CA LYS A 112 7.45 5.14 -9.71
C LYS A 112 6.09 5.63 -9.19
N ALA A 113 5.78 5.27 -7.95
CA ALA A 113 4.60 5.82 -7.31
C ALA A 113 4.76 7.33 -7.10
N ASP A 114 3.67 8.06 -7.28
CA ASP A 114 3.67 9.49 -7.01
C ASP A 114 3.61 9.75 -5.51
N TYR A 115 2.89 8.89 -4.77
CA TYR A 115 2.73 9.02 -3.32
C TYR A 115 2.70 7.66 -2.66
N ILE A 116 3.08 7.63 -1.39
CA ILE A 116 2.78 6.52 -0.48
C ILE A 116 1.63 6.99 0.40
N ILE A 117 0.56 6.20 0.46
CA ILE A 117 -0.58 6.49 1.32
C ILE A 117 -0.44 5.65 2.59
N THR A 118 -0.36 6.31 3.73
CA THR A 118 -0.15 5.66 5.02
C THR A 118 -0.84 6.43 6.14
N ARG A 119 -1.14 5.75 7.24
CA ARG A 119 -1.58 6.40 8.48
C ARG A 119 -0.41 6.79 9.37
N ASP A 120 0.76 6.26 9.10
CA ASP A 120 1.94 6.36 9.96
C ASP A 120 3.07 7.11 9.24
N LYS A 121 2.83 8.39 8.95
CA LYS A 121 3.82 9.20 8.22
C LYS A 121 5.18 9.27 8.94
N ASP A 122 5.17 9.15 10.26
CA ASP A 122 6.40 9.16 11.05
C ASP A 122 7.33 7.99 10.69
N ASP A 123 6.77 6.88 10.23
CA ASP A 123 7.55 5.72 9.81
C ASP A 123 8.21 5.94 8.45
N PHE A 124 7.82 7.01 7.74
CA PHE A 124 8.30 7.30 6.39
C PHE A 124 8.97 8.68 6.28
N THR A 125 9.49 9.22 7.38
CA THR A 125 10.11 10.56 7.38
C THR A 125 11.29 10.68 6.43
N THR A 126 11.98 9.58 6.15
CA THR A 126 13.13 9.54 5.25
C THR A 126 12.78 8.95 3.89
N SER A 127 11.49 8.84 3.59
CA SER A 127 11.03 8.32 2.30
C SER A 127 11.52 9.17 1.14
N LEU A 128 11.82 8.50 0.03
CA LEU A 128 12.17 9.15 -1.23
C LEU A 128 10.92 9.59 -2.00
N ILE A 129 9.74 9.13 -1.57
CA ILE A 129 8.47 9.40 -2.20
C ILE A 129 7.60 10.18 -1.21
N PRO A 130 6.90 11.23 -1.65
CA PRO A 130 5.99 11.96 -0.76
C PRO A 130 4.96 11.05 -0.12
N THR A 131 4.76 11.18 1.19
CA THR A 131 3.81 10.37 1.94
C THR A 131 2.63 11.21 2.36
N LEU A 132 1.42 10.67 2.21
CA LEU A 132 0.18 11.37 2.54
C LEU A 132 -0.70 10.47 3.40
N PHE A 133 -1.42 11.09 4.34
CA PHE A 133 -2.56 10.44 4.98
C PHE A 133 -3.68 10.25 3.94
N PRO A 134 -4.56 9.27 4.11
CA PRO A 134 -5.72 9.15 3.22
C PRO A 134 -6.52 10.44 3.06
N THR A 135 -6.76 11.16 4.16
CA THR A 135 -7.49 12.43 4.13
C THR A 135 -6.78 13.48 3.29
N GLU A 136 -5.47 13.58 3.42
CA GLU A 136 -4.68 14.54 2.65
C GLU A 136 -4.76 14.24 1.15
N PHE A 137 -4.65 12.97 0.80
CA PHE A 137 -4.74 12.56 -0.59
C PHE A 137 -6.12 12.87 -1.17
N LEU A 138 -7.19 12.51 -0.45
CA LEU A 138 -8.56 12.74 -0.90
C LEU A 138 -8.85 14.23 -1.10
N ASN A 139 -8.37 15.07 -0.18
CA ASN A 139 -8.58 16.51 -0.27
C ASN A 139 -7.88 17.14 -1.48
N ASN A 140 -6.76 16.60 -1.89
CA ASN A 140 -5.97 17.13 -3.00
C ASN A 140 -6.34 16.52 -4.35
N PHE A 141 -6.89 15.31 -4.33
CA PHE A 141 -7.20 14.59 -5.55
C PHE A 141 -8.59 14.93 -6.09
N VAL A 142 -9.52 15.20 -5.22
CA VAL A 142 -10.93 15.42 -5.59
C VAL A 142 -11.19 16.82 -6.14
#